data_c59a40f8241cea17b62db696943fcfa5
#
_entry.id   c59a40f8241cea17b62db696943fcfa5
#
_cell.length_a   1.000
_cell.length_b   1.000
_cell.length_c   1.000
_cell.angle_alpha   90.00
_cell.angle_beta   90.00
_cell.angle_gamma   90.00
#
_symmetry.space_group_name_H-M   'P 1'
#
loop_
_entity.id
_entity.type
_entity.pdbx_description
1 polymer ?
#
loop_
_entity_poly.entity_id
_entity_poly.type
_entity_poly.pdbx_seq_one_letter_code
_entity_poly.pdbx_strand_id
1 'polypeptide(L)'
;MLAFNKAVIDATAPYAVAYKPNIAFYEAEGVSGWQQLAETVRYIRSTYPDIFIIADAKRGDIGNTADRYARAFFETMDFDAVTLAPYMGSDSIRPFL
;
A
#
# COMPACT_ATOMS: atom_id res chain seq x y z
N MET A 1 -2.80 -14.14 -8.82
CA MET A 1 -2.21 -13.29 -7.75
C MET A 1 -3.18 -13.07 -6.58
N LEU A 2 -4.40 -12.63 -6.83
CA LEU A 2 -5.37 -12.36 -5.74
C LEU A 2 -5.73 -13.60 -4.92
N ALA A 3 -6.02 -14.72 -5.58
CA ALA A 3 -6.34 -15.97 -4.89
C ALA A 3 -5.16 -16.46 -4.04
N PHE A 4 -3.95 -16.35 -4.55
CA PHE A 4 -2.73 -16.67 -3.82
C PHE A 4 -2.56 -15.75 -2.60
N ASN A 5 -2.77 -14.44 -2.78
CA ASN A 5 -2.67 -13.47 -1.69
C ASN A 5 -3.68 -13.79 -0.57
N LYS A 6 -4.92 -14.08 -0.92
CA LYS A 6 -5.94 -14.45 0.08
C LYS A 6 -5.55 -15.70 0.86
N ALA A 7 -5.04 -16.71 0.18
CA ALA A 7 -4.61 -17.95 0.83
C ALA A 7 -3.45 -17.71 1.80
N VAL A 8 -2.46 -16.91 1.41
CA VAL A 8 -1.32 -16.56 2.27
C VAL A 8 -1.78 -15.72 3.46
N ILE A 9 -2.64 -14.73 3.22
CA ILE A 9 -3.19 -13.86 4.28
C ILE A 9 -3.95 -14.71 5.31
N ASP A 10 -4.84 -15.58 4.87
CA ASP A 10 -5.62 -16.43 5.77
C ASP A 10 -4.74 -17.37 6.59
N ALA A 11 -3.69 -17.90 5.99
CA ALA A 11 -2.76 -18.79 6.68
C ALA A 11 -1.86 -18.08 7.69
N THR A 12 -1.56 -16.78 7.47
CA THR A 12 -0.58 -16.03 8.28
C THR A 12 -1.21 -15.01 9.23
N ALA A 13 -2.47 -14.65 9.02
CA ALA A 13 -3.14 -13.60 9.81
C ALA A 13 -3.07 -13.81 11.34
N PRO A 14 -3.19 -15.05 11.88
CA PRO A 14 -3.06 -15.26 13.32
C PRO A 14 -1.69 -14.89 13.89
N TYR A 15 -0.68 -14.78 13.05
CA TYR A 15 0.70 -14.52 13.43
C TYR A 15 1.22 -13.16 12.98
N ALA A 16 0.44 -12.42 12.18
CA ALA A 16 0.87 -11.18 11.55
C ALA A 16 0.32 -9.98 12.30
N VAL A 17 1.17 -8.97 12.51
CA VAL A 17 0.76 -7.64 12.98
C VAL A 17 0.62 -6.65 11.83
N ALA A 18 1.27 -6.92 10.71
CA ALA A 18 1.25 -6.08 9.52
C ALA A 18 1.47 -6.90 8.25
N TYR A 19 0.93 -6.38 7.15
CA TYR A 19 1.26 -6.83 5.79
C TYR A 19 1.89 -5.69 5.01
N LYS A 20 2.92 -6.00 4.23
CA LYS A 20 3.63 -4.99 3.44
C LYS A 20 3.74 -5.45 1.98
N PRO A 21 2.68 -5.28 1.17
CA PRO A 21 2.77 -5.59 -0.25
C PRO A 21 3.79 -4.70 -0.95
N ASN A 22 4.61 -5.31 -1.80
CA ASN A 22 5.56 -4.59 -2.63
C ASN A 22 4.84 -4.10 -3.88
N ILE A 23 4.63 -2.80 -3.97
CA ILE A 23 3.80 -2.19 -5.01
C ILE A 23 4.36 -2.44 -6.42
N ALA A 24 5.67 -2.53 -6.57
CA ALA A 24 6.30 -2.73 -7.88
C ALA A 24 5.81 -4.00 -8.60
N PHE A 25 5.54 -5.07 -7.86
CA PHE A 25 5.04 -6.31 -8.45
C PHE A 25 3.62 -6.18 -9.00
N TYR A 26 2.82 -5.31 -8.40
CA TYR A 26 1.47 -5.01 -8.89
C TYR A 26 1.51 -4.02 -10.06
N GLU A 27 2.36 -3.00 -9.96
CA GLU A 27 2.55 -2.04 -11.06
C GLU A 27 3.01 -2.73 -12.34
N ALA A 28 3.87 -3.73 -12.23
CA ALA A 28 4.38 -4.49 -13.38
C ALA A 28 3.28 -5.21 -14.16
N GLU A 29 2.17 -5.53 -13.52
CA GLU A 29 1.02 -6.19 -14.14
C GLU A 29 -0.01 -5.19 -14.70
N GLY A 30 0.28 -3.90 -14.68
CA GLY A 30 -0.57 -2.86 -15.25
C GLY A 30 -1.88 -2.66 -14.50
N VAL A 31 -2.95 -2.36 -15.22
CA VAL A 31 -4.27 -2.09 -14.61
C VAL A 31 -4.76 -3.29 -13.79
N SER A 32 -4.58 -4.49 -14.30
CA SER A 32 -4.96 -5.72 -13.59
C SER A 32 -4.23 -5.86 -12.26
N GLY A 33 -2.94 -5.51 -12.22
CA GLY A 33 -2.14 -5.52 -10.99
C GLY A 33 -2.66 -4.53 -9.95
N TRP A 34 -2.94 -3.30 -10.35
CA TRP A 34 -3.52 -2.29 -9.47
C TRP A 34 -4.88 -2.73 -8.92
N GLN A 35 -5.71 -3.33 -9.75
CA GLN A 35 -7.00 -3.84 -9.32
C GLN A 35 -6.84 -4.96 -8.29
N GLN A 36 -5.92 -5.87 -8.51
CA GLN A 36 -5.63 -6.97 -7.57
C GLN A 36 -5.08 -6.44 -6.25
N LEU A 37 -4.23 -5.41 -6.29
CA LEU A 37 -3.75 -4.75 -5.08
C LEU A 37 -4.90 -4.14 -4.29
N ALA A 38 -5.78 -3.39 -4.95
CA ALA A 38 -6.93 -2.76 -4.29
C ALA A 38 -7.85 -3.81 -3.66
N GLU A 39 -8.08 -4.92 -4.33
CA GLU A 39 -8.91 -6.01 -3.82
C GLU A 39 -8.23 -6.73 -2.66
N THR A 40 -6.91 -6.90 -2.70
CA THR A 40 -6.13 -7.48 -1.59
C THR A 40 -6.24 -6.62 -0.33
N VAL A 41 -6.08 -5.31 -0.47
CA VAL A 41 -6.22 -4.37 0.66
C VAL A 41 -7.63 -4.42 1.23
N ARG A 42 -8.65 -4.40 0.37
CA ARG A 42 -10.05 -4.53 0.81
C ARG A 42 -10.31 -5.83 1.56
N TYR A 43 -9.73 -6.92 1.10
CA TYR A 43 -9.86 -8.23 1.75
C TYR A 43 -9.29 -8.19 3.16
N ILE A 44 -8.08 -7.63 3.34
CA ILE A 44 -7.46 -7.50 4.67
C ILE A 44 -8.32 -6.61 5.56
N ARG A 45 -8.76 -5.45 5.07
CA ARG A 45 -9.58 -4.51 5.85
C ARG A 45 -10.88 -5.12 6.33
N SER A 46 -11.56 -5.87 5.48
CA SER A 46 -12.86 -6.46 5.81
C SER A 46 -12.75 -7.71 6.67
N THR A 47 -11.69 -8.51 6.49
CA THR A 47 -11.55 -9.81 7.16
C THR A 47 -10.69 -9.72 8.42
N TYR A 48 -9.64 -8.91 8.39
CA TYR A 48 -8.67 -8.77 9.49
C TYR A 48 -8.41 -7.29 9.79
N PRO A 49 -9.41 -6.54 10.30
CA PRO A 49 -9.34 -5.08 10.41
C PRO A 49 -8.26 -4.56 11.36
N ASP A 50 -7.74 -5.39 12.25
CA ASP A 50 -6.70 -5.00 13.21
C ASP A 50 -5.28 -5.13 12.65
N ILE A 51 -5.10 -5.70 11.47
CA ILE A 51 -3.79 -5.85 10.85
C ILE A 51 -3.41 -4.56 10.12
N PHE A 52 -2.21 -4.06 10.39
CA PHE A 52 -1.65 -2.85 9.78
C PHE A 52 -1.21 -3.14 8.34
N ILE A 53 -1.46 -2.23 7.41
CA ILE A 53 -1.11 -2.43 6.00
C ILE A 53 -0.16 -1.33 5.54
N ILE A 54 1.02 -1.72 5.07
CA ILE A 54 2.09 -0.81 4.63
C ILE A 54 2.26 -0.95 3.12
N ALA A 55 2.15 0.16 2.38
CA ALA A 55 2.50 0.18 0.97
C ALA A 55 4.02 0.32 0.83
N ASP A 56 4.69 -0.74 0.37
CA ASP A 56 6.12 -0.65 0.07
C ASP A 56 6.30 -0.07 -1.34
N ALA A 57 6.14 1.24 -1.44
CA ALA A 57 6.02 1.98 -2.70
C ALA A 57 7.24 2.86 -3.00
N LYS A 58 7.98 3.27 -1.98
CA LYS A 58 9.19 4.09 -2.11
C LYS A 58 8.95 5.33 -2.97
N ARG A 59 7.88 6.06 -2.66
CA ARG A 59 7.53 7.29 -3.37
C ARG A 59 8.38 8.46 -2.89
N GLY A 60 8.63 9.42 -3.80
CA GLY A 60 9.32 10.65 -3.50
C GLY A 60 9.14 11.61 -4.67
N ASP A 61 8.58 12.80 -4.40
CA ASP A 61 8.35 13.82 -5.43
C ASP A 61 8.16 15.18 -4.76
N ILE A 62 8.06 16.22 -5.57
CA ILE A 62 7.81 17.58 -5.08
C ILE A 62 6.39 17.70 -4.48
N GLY A 63 6.16 18.76 -3.70
CA GLY A 63 5.01 18.92 -2.82
C GLY A 63 3.65 18.56 -3.40
N ASN A 64 3.24 19.13 -4.53
CA ASN A 64 1.92 18.86 -5.10
C ASN A 64 1.78 17.44 -5.68
N THR A 65 2.85 16.87 -6.21
CA THR A 65 2.86 15.48 -6.68
C THR A 65 2.88 14.51 -5.49
N ALA A 66 3.66 14.82 -4.45
CA ALA A 66 3.68 14.06 -3.21
C ALA A 66 2.29 14.01 -2.57
N ASP A 67 1.55 15.11 -2.63
CA ASP A 67 0.16 15.20 -2.16
C ASP A 67 -0.76 14.19 -2.88
N ARG A 68 -0.58 14.06 -4.19
CA ARG A 68 -1.34 13.08 -4.98
C ARG A 68 -1.01 11.65 -4.61
N TYR A 69 0.26 11.34 -4.36
CA TYR A 69 0.66 10.02 -3.88
C TYR A 69 0.09 9.72 -2.50
N ALA A 70 0.12 10.68 -1.58
CA ALA A 70 -0.47 10.52 -0.25
C ALA A 70 -1.96 10.19 -0.34
N ARG A 71 -2.69 10.92 -1.20
CA ARG A 71 -4.10 10.67 -1.44
C ARG A 71 -4.33 9.26 -2.01
N ALA A 72 -3.52 8.86 -2.98
CA ALA A 72 -3.66 7.55 -3.62
C ALA A 72 -3.54 6.41 -2.61
N PHE A 73 -2.54 6.46 -1.75
CA PHE A 73 -2.29 5.37 -0.82
C PHE A 73 -3.16 5.44 0.44
N PHE A 74 -3.39 6.62 1.01
CA PHE A 74 -4.14 6.73 2.27
C PHE A 74 -5.65 6.82 2.06
N GLU A 75 -6.11 7.57 1.06
CA GLU A 75 -7.54 7.78 0.84
C GLU A 75 -8.13 6.78 -0.13
N THR A 76 -7.53 6.63 -1.32
CA THR A 76 -8.07 5.78 -2.38
C THR A 76 -7.86 4.31 -2.12
N MET A 77 -6.65 3.92 -1.70
CA MET A 77 -6.27 2.51 -1.47
C MET A 77 -6.39 2.07 -0.02
N ASP A 78 -6.51 3.00 0.91
CA ASP A 78 -6.71 2.75 2.34
C ASP A 78 -5.56 2.00 3.03
N PHE A 79 -4.32 2.36 2.70
CA PHE A 79 -3.14 1.90 3.44
C PHE A 79 -2.95 2.70 4.74
N ASP A 80 -2.32 2.09 5.73
CA ASP A 80 -1.97 2.75 7.00
C ASP A 80 -0.64 3.49 6.92
N ALA A 81 0.29 3.02 6.09
CA ALA A 81 1.61 3.61 5.94
C ALA A 81 2.14 3.41 4.52
N VAL A 82 3.09 4.25 4.14
CA VAL A 82 3.77 4.21 2.84
C VAL A 82 5.26 4.41 3.07
N THR A 83 6.09 3.61 2.42
CA THR A 83 7.53 3.85 2.41
C THR A 83 7.85 5.00 1.46
N LEU A 84 8.74 5.90 1.89
CA LEU A 84 9.11 7.11 1.15
C LEU A 84 10.60 7.16 0.89
N ALA A 85 10.97 7.82 -0.21
CA ALA A 85 12.34 8.21 -0.53
C ALA A 85 12.50 9.71 -0.25
N PRO A 86 13.27 10.10 0.79
CA PRO A 86 13.26 11.50 1.28
C PRO A 86 14.25 12.44 0.57
N TYR A 87 14.90 11.98 -0.49
CA TYR A 87 16.02 12.71 -1.10
C TYR A 87 15.63 14.04 -1.74
N MET A 88 14.36 14.25 -2.06
CA MET A 88 13.88 15.48 -2.70
C MET A 88 13.53 16.60 -1.71
N GLY A 89 13.71 16.36 -0.40
CA GLY A 89 13.50 17.36 0.63
C GLY A 89 12.25 17.12 1.48
N SER A 90 12.02 18.00 2.45
CA SER A 90 10.94 17.87 3.43
C SER A 90 9.54 17.97 2.81
N ASP A 91 9.39 18.71 1.71
CA ASP A 91 8.12 18.83 1.00
C ASP A 91 7.68 17.52 0.34
N SER A 92 8.62 16.61 0.07
CA SER A 92 8.32 15.27 -0.44
C SER A 92 7.73 14.34 0.63
N ILE A 93 7.88 14.68 1.91
CA ILE A 93 7.46 13.86 3.04
C ILE A 93 6.21 14.41 3.71
N ARG A 94 6.12 15.74 3.87
CA ARG A 94 5.04 16.38 4.64
C ARG A 94 3.62 15.96 4.25
N PRO A 95 3.27 15.80 2.96
CA PRO A 95 1.91 15.37 2.61
C PRO A 95 1.50 14.03 3.19
N PHE A 96 2.45 13.18 3.58
CA PHE A 96 2.19 11.86 4.15
C PHE A 96 2.07 11.88 5.69
N LEU A 97 2.41 12.99 6.30
CA LEU A 97 2.33 13.17 7.75
C LEU A 97 1.00 13.76 8.16
#